data_0699f447558d040280d3ada2ddf29e23
#
_entry.id   0699f447558d040280d3ada2ddf29e23
#
_cell.length_a   1.000
_cell.length_b   1.000
_cell.length_c   1.000
_cell.angle_alpha   90.00
_cell.angle_beta   90.00
_cell.angle_gamma   90.00
#
_symmetry.space_group_name_H-M   'P 1'
#
loop_
_entity.id
_entity.type
_entity.pdbx_description
1 polymer ?
#
loop_
_entity_poly.entity_id
_entity_poly.type
_entity_poly.pdbx_seq_one_letter_code
_entity_poly.pdbx_strand_id
1 'polypeptide(L)'
;MTARAWIAVAFAAASAGVAQGFGRFTLGVVLPAMRADLGLSNTVAGSIATANVAAYLVGTLAVAIAASRIKLLTIMKVGLLIAVAGQVISALAPNAAVLMFGMFCCGFGGAWVWIPTPVVASAAFPPEKRGTAIGLLSSGMALSIVFTSQLAGWVRRVWGDEGWRNVYVVQATIGLLVALGTISIVRHAQEQLSPKGSVGGFDALRRVPGWKPVTAMYTTFGFMY
;
A
#
# COMPACT_ATOMS: atom_id res chain seq x y z
N MET A 1 -12.91 -19.35 -15.72
CA MET A 1 -12.00 -18.75 -14.71
C MET A 1 -11.88 -19.71 -13.55
N THR A 2 -10.69 -19.98 -13.07
CA THR A 2 -10.46 -20.89 -11.95
C THR A 2 -10.66 -20.18 -10.61
N ALA A 3 -11.11 -20.91 -9.57
CA ALA A 3 -11.21 -20.39 -8.21
C ALA A 3 -9.88 -19.77 -7.72
N ARG A 4 -8.75 -20.33 -8.17
CA ARG A 4 -7.40 -19.82 -7.85
C ARG A 4 -7.17 -18.38 -8.35
N ALA A 5 -7.70 -18.00 -9.51
CA ALA A 5 -7.56 -16.64 -10.03
C ALA A 5 -8.31 -15.63 -9.15
N TRP A 6 -9.50 -15.96 -8.70
CA TRP A 6 -10.28 -15.13 -7.79
C TRP A 6 -9.63 -14.98 -6.42
N ILE A 7 -9.09 -16.07 -5.88
CA ILE A 7 -8.35 -16.04 -4.62
C ILE A 7 -7.11 -15.14 -4.74
N ALA A 8 -6.36 -15.26 -5.84
CA ALA A 8 -5.17 -14.43 -6.07
C ALA A 8 -5.53 -12.93 -6.13
N VAL A 9 -6.62 -12.56 -6.81
CA VAL A 9 -7.09 -11.17 -6.86
C VAL A 9 -7.61 -10.70 -5.52
N ALA A 10 -8.30 -11.53 -4.76
CA ALA A 10 -8.77 -11.19 -3.42
C ALA A 10 -7.57 -10.86 -2.49
N PHE A 11 -6.51 -11.69 -2.52
CA PHE A 11 -5.29 -11.41 -1.75
C PHE A 11 -4.54 -10.19 -2.28
N ALA A 12 -4.52 -9.95 -3.58
CA ALA A 12 -3.95 -8.73 -4.16
C ALA A 12 -4.73 -7.48 -3.72
N ALA A 13 -6.07 -7.53 -3.72
CA ALA A 13 -6.93 -6.46 -3.24
C ALA A 13 -6.76 -6.21 -1.74
N ALA A 14 -6.70 -7.27 -0.93
CA ALA A 14 -6.42 -7.17 0.50
C ALA A 14 -5.03 -6.58 0.77
N SER A 15 -4.00 -6.99 0.01
CA SER A 15 -2.64 -6.43 0.11
C SER A 15 -2.62 -4.94 -0.24
N ALA A 16 -3.35 -4.52 -1.28
CA ALA A 16 -3.50 -3.12 -1.63
C ALA A 16 -4.21 -2.34 -0.52
N GLY A 17 -5.24 -2.92 0.10
CA GLY A 17 -5.93 -2.35 1.26
C GLY A 17 -5.01 -2.15 2.47
N VAL A 18 -4.22 -3.16 2.82
CA VAL A 18 -3.23 -3.09 3.91
C VAL A 18 -2.18 -2.01 3.63
N ALA A 19 -1.63 -1.99 2.43
CA ALA A 19 -0.52 -1.10 2.10
C ALA A 19 -0.96 0.36 1.93
N GLN A 20 -2.06 0.62 1.26
CA GLN A 20 -2.57 1.97 1.02
C GLN A 20 -3.56 2.41 2.10
N GLY A 21 -4.62 1.62 2.35
CA GLY A 21 -5.65 1.98 3.31
C GLY A 21 -5.09 2.10 4.73
N PHE A 22 -4.42 1.07 5.22
CA PHE A 22 -3.87 1.07 6.57
C PHE A 22 -2.56 1.88 6.65
N GLY A 23 -1.64 1.68 5.71
CA GLY A 23 -0.31 2.30 5.78
C GLY A 23 -0.29 3.81 5.50
N ARG A 24 -1.30 4.36 4.82
CA ARG A 24 -1.32 5.75 4.41
C ARG A 24 -2.49 6.54 4.99
N PHE A 25 -3.72 6.03 4.86
CA PHE A 25 -4.90 6.80 5.24
C PHE A 25 -5.19 6.78 6.74
N THR A 26 -4.70 5.79 7.48
CA THR A 26 -4.86 5.73 8.95
C THR A 26 -4.28 6.95 9.63
N LEU A 27 -3.10 7.41 9.20
CA LEU A 27 -2.45 8.59 9.77
C LEU A 27 -3.40 9.80 9.80
N GLY A 28 -4.08 10.08 8.69
CA GLY A 28 -5.00 11.22 8.61
C GLY A 28 -6.16 11.13 9.61
N VAL A 29 -6.66 9.92 9.86
CA VAL A 29 -7.79 9.69 10.75
C VAL A 29 -7.39 9.78 12.24
N VAL A 30 -6.22 9.23 12.60
CA VAL A 30 -5.78 9.16 14.01
C VAL A 30 -4.80 10.28 14.41
N LEU A 31 -4.36 11.11 13.47
CA LEU A 31 -3.38 12.18 13.71
C LEU A 31 -3.75 13.13 14.86
N PRO A 32 -5.03 13.57 15.02
CA PRO A 32 -5.41 14.40 16.17
C PRO A 32 -5.13 13.72 17.51
N ALA A 33 -5.46 12.44 17.63
CA ALA A 33 -5.22 11.63 18.83
C ALA A 33 -3.72 11.43 19.09
N MET A 34 -2.94 11.11 18.05
CA MET A 34 -1.48 11.00 18.14
C MET A 34 -0.82 12.31 18.60
N ARG A 35 -1.31 13.44 18.12
CA ARG A 35 -0.81 14.75 18.51
C ARG A 35 -1.05 15.04 19.98
N ALA A 36 -2.24 14.71 20.48
CA ALA A 36 -2.58 14.91 21.88
C ALA A 36 -1.73 14.01 22.80
N ASP A 37 -1.59 12.72 22.45
CA ASP A 37 -0.87 11.74 23.25
C ASP A 37 0.66 11.96 23.27
N LEU A 38 1.25 12.25 22.11
CA LEU A 38 2.71 12.45 21.97
C LEU A 38 3.16 13.90 22.08
N GLY A 39 2.26 14.85 22.35
CA GLY A 39 2.59 16.27 22.45
C GLY A 39 3.16 16.87 21.15
N LEU A 40 2.70 16.41 19.98
CA LEU A 40 3.28 16.81 18.70
C LEU A 40 2.85 18.21 18.28
N SER A 41 3.82 19.06 17.90
CA SER A 41 3.51 20.31 17.21
C SER A 41 2.93 20.07 15.82
N ASN A 42 2.26 21.07 15.23
CA ASN A 42 1.74 20.99 13.85
C ASN A 42 2.85 20.69 12.84
N THR A 43 4.02 21.28 13.04
CA THR A 43 5.19 21.08 12.16
C THR A 43 5.66 19.62 12.21
N VAL A 44 5.79 19.03 13.40
CA VAL A 44 6.23 17.63 13.55
C VAL A 44 5.18 16.67 12.96
N ALA A 45 3.89 16.92 13.21
CA ALA A 45 2.81 16.14 12.63
C ALA A 45 2.81 16.18 11.09
N GLY A 46 3.01 17.37 10.53
CA GLY A 46 3.18 17.56 9.07
C GLY A 46 4.41 16.85 8.53
N SER A 47 5.54 16.88 9.27
CA SER A 47 6.77 16.17 8.87
C SER A 47 6.59 14.66 8.84
N ILE A 48 5.82 14.08 9.78
CA ILE A 48 5.49 12.66 9.79
C ILE A 48 4.66 12.27 8.55
N ALA A 49 3.66 13.08 8.21
CA ALA A 49 2.86 12.86 6.99
C ALA A 49 3.72 13.01 5.72
N THR A 50 4.57 14.02 5.67
CA THR A 50 5.51 14.24 4.56
C THR A 50 6.49 13.07 4.42
N ALA A 51 7.00 12.52 5.52
CA ALA A 51 7.90 11.37 5.50
C ALA A 51 7.24 10.14 4.85
N ASN A 52 5.95 9.89 5.12
CA ASN A 52 5.20 8.81 4.49
C ASN A 52 5.09 9.01 2.97
N VAL A 53 4.74 10.21 2.51
CA VAL A 53 4.60 10.53 1.08
C VAL A 53 5.96 10.51 0.37
N ALA A 54 6.99 11.09 0.98
CA ALA A 54 8.36 11.09 0.45
C ALA A 54 8.90 9.65 0.33
N ALA A 55 8.65 8.81 1.34
CA ALA A 55 9.03 7.41 1.31
C ALA A 55 8.29 6.64 0.19
N TYR A 56 7.04 6.98 -0.08
CA TYR A 56 6.30 6.41 -1.20
C TYR A 56 6.95 6.78 -2.54
N LEU A 57 7.36 8.05 -2.71
CA LEU A 57 8.07 8.49 -3.91
C LEU A 57 9.40 7.74 -4.08
N VAL A 58 10.22 7.66 -3.02
CA VAL A 58 11.48 6.90 -3.02
C VAL A 58 11.22 5.43 -3.34
N GLY A 59 10.19 4.84 -2.73
CA GLY A 59 9.74 3.47 -2.98
C GLY A 59 9.34 3.26 -4.45
N THR A 60 8.68 4.22 -5.07
CA THR A 60 8.30 4.19 -6.50
C THR A 60 9.53 4.12 -7.39
N LEU A 61 10.54 4.95 -7.14
CA LEU A 61 11.81 4.91 -7.88
C LEU A 61 12.54 3.60 -7.65
N ALA A 62 12.55 3.10 -6.42
CA ALA A 62 13.15 1.82 -6.09
C ALA A 62 12.46 0.64 -6.81
N VAL A 63 11.12 0.65 -6.93
CA VAL A 63 10.38 -0.35 -7.72
C VAL A 63 10.78 -0.29 -9.18
N ALA A 64 10.91 0.90 -9.77
CA ALA A 64 11.30 1.04 -11.17
C ALA A 64 12.68 0.41 -11.46
N ILE A 65 13.61 0.53 -10.50
CA ILE A 65 14.94 -0.09 -10.60
C ILE A 65 14.86 -1.60 -10.31
N ALA A 66 14.16 -1.99 -9.24
CA ALA A 66 14.08 -3.38 -8.79
C ALA A 66 13.33 -4.28 -9.79
N ALA A 67 12.30 -3.77 -10.46
CA ALA A 67 11.48 -4.52 -11.41
C ALA A 67 12.24 -5.02 -12.64
N SER A 68 13.41 -4.43 -12.96
CA SER A 68 14.31 -4.92 -14.02
C SER A 68 15.07 -6.20 -13.61
N ARG A 69 15.17 -6.49 -12.29
CA ARG A 69 15.98 -7.59 -11.74
C ARG A 69 15.18 -8.56 -10.88
N ILE A 70 14.08 -8.12 -10.31
CA ILE A 70 13.28 -8.86 -9.34
C ILE A 70 11.87 -9.05 -9.87
N LYS A 71 11.27 -10.22 -9.67
CA LYS A 71 9.87 -10.51 -10.07
C LYS A 71 8.90 -9.58 -9.34
N LEU A 72 7.92 -9.03 -10.06
CA LEU A 72 6.91 -8.11 -9.51
C LEU A 72 6.17 -8.68 -8.28
N LEU A 73 5.87 -9.98 -8.30
CA LEU A 73 5.25 -10.65 -7.16
C LEU A 73 6.17 -10.64 -5.92
N THR A 74 7.47 -10.80 -6.09
CA THR A 74 8.45 -10.72 -4.99
C THR A 74 8.51 -9.31 -4.43
N ILE A 75 8.55 -8.30 -5.30
CA ILE A 75 8.50 -6.89 -4.90
C ILE A 75 7.24 -6.63 -4.06
N MET A 76 6.07 -7.08 -4.52
CA MET A 76 4.81 -6.93 -3.80
C MET A 76 4.84 -7.59 -2.41
N LYS A 77 5.37 -8.82 -2.31
CA LYS A 77 5.48 -9.53 -1.01
C LYS A 77 6.40 -8.84 -0.03
N VAL A 78 7.58 -8.41 -0.49
CA VAL A 78 8.54 -7.67 0.33
C VAL A 78 7.94 -6.34 0.76
N GLY A 79 7.31 -5.61 -0.16
CA GLY A 79 6.61 -4.36 0.15
C GLY A 79 5.53 -4.53 1.21
N LEU A 80 4.76 -5.62 1.14
CA LEU A 80 3.72 -5.91 2.11
C LEU A 80 4.30 -6.17 3.52
N LEU A 81 5.40 -6.92 3.61
CA LEU A 81 6.09 -7.14 4.87
C LEU A 81 6.65 -5.84 5.46
N ILE A 82 7.23 -4.98 4.61
CA ILE A 82 7.73 -3.66 5.04
C ILE A 82 6.57 -2.79 5.54
N ALA A 83 5.44 -2.76 4.83
CA ALA A 83 4.27 -1.99 5.24
C ALA A 83 3.69 -2.48 6.58
N VAL A 84 3.58 -3.80 6.79
CA VAL A 84 3.14 -4.39 8.06
C VAL A 84 4.12 -4.08 9.19
N ALA A 85 5.43 -4.20 8.93
CA ALA A 85 6.45 -3.82 9.92
C ALA A 85 6.33 -2.33 10.29
N GLY A 86 6.08 -1.46 9.31
CA GLY A 86 5.82 -0.03 9.55
C GLY A 86 4.61 0.20 10.46
N GLN A 87 3.53 -0.54 10.28
CA GLN A 87 2.34 -0.47 11.15
C GLN A 87 2.65 -0.93 12.58
N VAL A 88 3.42 -2.02 12.74
CA VAL A 88 3.88 -2.49 14.06
C VAL A 88 4.75 -1.44 14.75
N ILE A 89 5.73 -0.88 14.03
CA ILE A 89 6.60 0.18 14.55
C ILE A 89 5.77 1.39 14.98
N SER A 90 4.77 1.77 14.18
CA SER A 90 3.87 2.89 14.51
C SER A 90 3.00 2.61 15.73
N ALA A 91 2.49 1.38 15.88
CA ALA A 91 1.73 0.97 17.06
C ALA A 91 2.57 1.06 18.35
N LEU A 92 3.84 0.73 18.25
CA LEU A 92 4.79 0.70 19.39
C LEU A 92 5.56 2.01 19.58
N ALA A 93 5.29 3.04 18.76
CA ALA A 93 6.07 4.27 18.75
C ALA A 93 5.97 5.03 20.09
N PRO A 94 7.08 5.20 20.83
CA PRO A 94 7.10 5.97 22.07
C PRO A 94 7.27 7.47 21.85
N ASN A 95 7.66 7.89 20.64
CA ASN A 95 7.95 9.28 20.28
C ASN A 95 7.80 9.54 18.79
N ALA A 96 7.88 10.81 18.41
CA ALA A 96 7.73 11.27 17.03
C ALA A 96 8.74 10.63 16.05
N ALA A 97 9.99 10.41 16.48
CA ALA A 97 11.03 9.88 15.60
C ALA A 97 10.75 8.43 15.19
N VAL A 98 10.37 7.58 16.14
CA VAL A 98 9.99 6.18 15.86
C VAL A 98 8.71 6.13 15.03
N LEU A 99 7.74 6.99 15.33
CA LEU A 99 6.51 7.09 14.55
C LEU A 99 6.81 7.51 13.09
N MET A 100 7.69 8.49 12.89
CA MET A 100 8.12 8.95 11.56
C MET A 100 8.80 7.81 10.78
N PHE A 101 9.65 7.01 11.44
CA PHE A 101 10.28 5.85 10.82
C PHE A 101 9.25 4.76 10.46
N GLY A 102 8.27 4.48 11.34
CA GLY A 102 7.16 3.59 11.03
C GLY A 102 6.36 4.06 9.81
N MET A 103 6.05 5.36 9.75
CA MET A 103 5.34 5.96 8.62
C MET A 103 6.18 5.94 7.34
N PHE A 104 7.50 6.12 7.43
CA PHE A 104 8.41 5.93 6.30
C PHE A 104 8.33 4.49 5.76
N CYS A 105 8.39 3.49 6.63
CA CYS A 105 8.24 2.09 6.22
C CYS A 105 6.86 1.82 5.58
N CYS A 106 5.78 2.38 6.14
CA CYS A 106 4.44 2.27 5.55
C CYS A 106 4.38 2.88 4.14
N GLY A 107 4.94 4.07 3.93
CA GLY A 107 4.98 4.73 2.63
C GLY A 107 5.81 3.96 1.60
N PHE A 108 7.02 3.57 1.95
CA PHE A 108 7.92 2.79 1.08
C PHE A 108 7.31 1.44 0.70
N GLY A 109 6.85 0.67 1.69
CA GLY A 109 6.18 -0.61 1.48
C GLY A 109 4.88 -0.45 0.66
N GLY A 110 4.16 0.65 0.88
CA GLY A 110 2.97 1.02 0.11
C GLY A 110 3.23 1.12 -1.39
N ALA A 111 4.31 1.78 -1.80
CA ALA A 111 4.74 1.85 -3.21
C ALA A 111 5.08 0.46 -3.77
N TRP A 112 5.80 -0.35 -2.99
CA TRP A 112 6.23 -1.70 -3.37
C TRP A 112 5.07 -2.68 -3.50
N VAL A 113 3.95 -2.44 -2.84
CA VAL A 113 2.70 -3.20 -3.04
C VAL A 113 1.92 -2.62 -4.21
N TRP A 114 1.63 -1.32 -4.20
CA TRP A 114 0.66 -0.71 -5.11
C TRP A 114 1.08 -0.80 -6.58
N ILE A 115 2.34 -0.52 -6.88
CA ILE A 115 2.82 -0.45 -8.26
C ILE A 115 2.76 -1.80 -8.98
N PRO A 116 3.24 -2.93 -8.41
CA PRO A 116 3.15 -4.23 -9.08
C PRO A 116 1.76 -4.86 -9.02
N THR A 117 0.92 -4.50 -8.05
CA THR A 117 -0.37 -5.19 -7.80
C THR A 117 -1.32 -5.20 -8.99
N PRO A 118 -1.54 -4.10 -9.75
CA PRO A 118 -2.41 -4.14 -10.93
C PRO A 118 -1.92 -5.12 -12.01
N VAL A 119 -0.60 -5.20 -12.22
CA VAL A 119 0.00 -6.13 -13.18
C VAL A 119 -0.17 -7.57 -12.70
N VAL A 120 0.14 -7.83 -11.43
CA VAL A 120 0.00 -9.15 -10.80
C VAL A 120 -1.46 -9.63 -10.83
N ALA A 121 -2.41 -8.77 -10.51
CA ALA A 121 -3.83 -9.11 -10.50
C ALA A 121 -4.38 -9.31 -11.91
N SER A 122 -4.05 -8.44 -12.85
CA SER A 122 -4.56 -8.53 -14.22
C SER A 122 -3.98 -9.72 -14.99
N ALA A 123 -2.79 -10.19 -14.65
CA ALA A 123 -2.16 -11.35 -15.27
C ALA A 123 -2.96 -12.66 -15.07
N ALA A 124 -3.76 -12.75 -14.02
CA ALA A 124 -4.62 -13.90 -13.72
C ALA A 124 -5.92 -13.90 -14.54
N PHE A 125 -6.21 -12.82 -15.30
CA PHE A 125 -7.46 -12.63 -16.01
C PHE A 125 -7.26 -12.52 -17.52
N PRO A 126 -8.22 -13.02 -18.33
CA PRO A 126 -8.21 -12.79 -19.76
C PRO A 126 -8.35 -11.29 -20.07
N PRO A 127 -7.88 -10.82 -21.23
CA PRO A 127 -7.81 -9.40 -21.57
C PRO A 127 -9.12 -8.63 -21.34
N GLU A 128 -10.27 -9.26 -21.64
CA GLU A 128 -11.61 -8.68 -21.54
C GLU A 128 -12.04 -8.43 -20.08
N LYS A 129 -11.43 -9.13 -19.12
CA LYS A 129 -11.77 -9.06 -17.68
C LYS A 129 -10.68 -8.38 -16.83
N ARG A 130 -9.64 -7.85 -17.42
CA ARG A 130 -8.57 -7.14 -16.68
C ARG A 130 -9.09 -5.91 -15.98
N GLY A 131 -10.03 -5.18 -16.58
CA GLY A 131 -10.69 -4.05 -15.94
C GLY A 131 -11.42 -4.44 -14.65
N THR A 132 -12.07 -5.62 -14.62
CA THR A 132 -12.71 -6.16 -13.41
C THR A 132 -11.68 -6.43 -12.30
N ALA A 133 -10.52 -6.99 -12.64
CA ALA A 133 -9.45 -7.22 -11.67
C ALA A 133 -8.95 -5.90 -11.05
N ILE A 134 -8.74 -4.87 -11.86
CA ILE A 134 -8.33 -3.54 -11.39
C ILE A 134 -9.43 -2.89 -10.54
N GLY A 135 -10.70 -3.01 -10.94
CA GLY A 135 -11.83 -2.53 -10.15
C GLY A 135 -11.89 -3.16 -8.76
N LEU A 136 -11.66 -4.48 -8.66
CA LEU A 136 -11.59 -5.19 -7.37
C LEU A 136 -10.44 -4.71 -6.48
N LEU A 137 -9.28 -4.37 -7.06
CA LEU A 137 -8.17 -3.79 -6.29
C LEU A 137 -8.56 -2.44 -5.69
N SER A 138 -9.16 -1.57 -6.49
CA SER A 138 -9.64 -0.26 -6.05
C SER A 138 -10.72 -0.40 -4.97
N SER A 139 -11.62 -1.38 -5.11
CA SER A 139 -12.63 -1.70 -4.09
C SER A 139 -12.00 -2.16 -2.78
N GLY A 140 -10.95 -3.01 -2.83
CA GLY A 140 -10.22 -3.45 -1.65
C GLY A 140 -9.58 -2.28 -0.90
N MET A 141 -8.99 -1.33 -1.63
CA MET A 141 -8.46 -0.10 -1.06
C MET A 141 -9.57 0.76 -0.42
N ALA A 142 -10.67 0.99 -1.12
CA ALA A 142 -11.78 1.79 -0.62
C ALA A 142 -12.40 1.17 0.65
N LEU A 143 -12.63 -0.15 0.66
CA LEU A 143 -13.14 -0.87 1.83
C LEU A 143 -12.18 -0.76 3.03
N SER A 144 -10.88 -0.79 2.81
CA SER A 144 -9.90 -0.64 3.89
C SER A 144 -9.91 0.76 4.50
N ILE A 145 -10.19 1.80 3.72
CA ILE A 145 -10.34 3.18 4.22
C ILE A 145 -11.62 3.29 5.07
N VAL A 146 -12.74 2.73 4.60
CA VAL A 146 -14.00 2.69 5.36
C VAL A 146 -13.79 1.93 6.67
N PHE A 147 -13.16 0.75 6.60
CA PHE A 147 -12.82 -0.04 7.79
C PHE A 147 -11.96 0.75 8.78
N THR A 148 -10.91 1.43 8.31
CA THR A 148 -10.04 2.27 9.14
C THR A 148 -10.82 3.35 9.87
N SER A 149 -11.71 4.05 9.17
CA SER A 149 -12.51 5.12 9.75
C SER A 149 -13.47 4.61 10.82
N GLN A 150 -14.13 3.46 10.58
CA GLN A 150 -15.00 2.82 11.56
C GLN A 150 -14.23 2.31 12.77
N LEU A 151 -13.09 1.64 12.54
CA LEU A 151 -12.22 1.14 13.59
C LEU A 151 -11.71 2.28 14.48
N ALA A 152 -11.21 3.36 13.89
CA ALA A 152 -10.73 4.51 14.64
C ALA A 152 -11.84 5.18 15.46
N GLY A 153 -13.04 5.32 14.90
CA GLY A 153 -14.20 5.83 15.61
C GLY A 153 -14.62 4.94 16.77
N TRP A 154 -14.59 3.62 16.60
CA TRP A 154 -14.89 2.67 17.66
C TRP A 154 -13.82 2.69 18.76
N VAL A 155 -12.54 2.63 18.39
CA VAL A 155 -11.39 2.68 19.32
C VAL A 155 -11.48 3.95 20.18
N ARG A 156 -11.74 5.10 19.56
CA ARG A 156 -11.86 6.38 20.27
C ARG A 156 -13.01 6.39 21.28
N ARG A 157 -14.14 5.74 20.96
CA ARG A 157 -15.28 5.63 21.89
C ARG A 157 -14.97 4.77 23.12
N VAL A 158 -14.16 3.71 22.93
CA VAL A 158 -13.87 2.73 24.00
C VAL A 158 -12.67 3.12 24.85
N TRP A 159 -11.61 3.65 24.24
CA TRP A 159 -10.32 3.95 24.89
C TRP A 159 -9.92 5.42 24.83
N GLY A 160 -10.77 6.29 24.31
CA GLY A 160 -10.41 7.71 24.14
C GLY A 160 -9.32 7.94 23.08
N ASP A 161 -8.72 9.13 23.12
CA ASP A 161 -7.67 9.51 22.16
C ASP A 161 -6.36 8.70 22.39
N GLU A 162 -6.08 8.24 23.61
CA GLU A 162 -4.92 7.41 23.93
C GLU A 162 -4.95 6.03 23.25
N GLY A 163 -6.15 5.58 22.84
CA GLY A 163 -6.35 4.30 22.16
C GLY A 163 -5.85 4.22 20.71
N TRP A 164 -5.34 5.29 20.11
CA TRP A 164 -4.96 5.31 18.70
C TRP A 164 -3.98 4.18 18.28
N ARG A 165 -3.13 3.74 19.21
CA ARG A 165 -2.21 2.61 19.00
C ARG A 165 -2.94 1.31 18.68
N ASN A 166 -4.11 1.08 19.27
CA ASN A 166 -4.92 -0.12 19.05
C ASN A 166 -5.42 -0.20 17.61
N VAL A 167 -5.62 0.94 16.94
CA VAL A 167 -5.96 0.96 15.50
C VAL A 167 -4.84 0.31 14.70
N TYR A 168 -3.58 0.70 14.95
CA TYR A 168 -2.43 0.12 14.26
C TYR A 168 -2.18 -1.34 14.66
N VAL A 169 -2.41 -1.73 15.90
CA VAL A 169 -2.29 -3.14 16.35
C VAL A 169 -3.27 -4.03 15.58
N VAL A 170 -4.55 -3.64 15.50
CA VAL A 170 -5.56 -4.38 14.75
C VAL A 170 -5.18 -4.46 13.26
N GLN A 171 -4.78 -3.34 12.68
CA GLN A 171 -4.40 -3.27 11.27
C GLN A 171 -3.13 -4.09 10.96
N ALA A 172 -2.12 -4.05 11.82
CA ALA A 172 -0.92 -4.86 11.70
C ALA A 172 -1.23 -6.36 11.80
N THR A 173 -2.15 -6.74 12.69
CA THR A 173 -2.61 -8.14 12.82
C THR A 173 -3.29 -8.60 11.54
N ILE A 174 -4.23 -7.82 11.01
CA ILE A 174 -4.88 -8.11 9.72
C ILE A 174 -3.84 -8.15 8.60
N GLY A 175 -2.94 -7.17 8.57
CA GLY A 175 -1.86 -7.08 7.60
C GLY A 175 -0.94 -8.30 7.61
N LEU A 176 -0.60 -8.81 8.80
CA LEU A 176 0.20 -10.03 8.95
C LEU A 176 -0.54 -11.26 8.39
N LEU A 177 -1.83 -11.42 8.70
CA LEU A 177 -2.64 -12.52 8.16
C LEU A 177 -2.73 -12.44 6.63
N VAL A 178 -2.94 -11.25 6.08
CA VAL A 178 -2.94 -11.02 4.62
C VAL A 178 -1.57 -11.33 4.03
N ALA A 179 -0.48 -10.94 4.68
CA ALA A 179 0.88 -11.22 4.22
C ALA A 179 1.17 -12.72 4.19
N LEU A 180 0.85 -13.44 5.26
CA LEU A 180 1.00 -14.89 5.34
C LEU A 180 0.17 -15.61 4.26
N GLY A 181 -1.09 -15.20 4.07
CA GLY A 181 -1.95 -15.72 3.01
C GLY A 181 -1.41 -15.43 1.61
N THR A 182 -0.95 -14.19 1.36
CA THR A 182 -0.37 -13.80 0.07
C THR A 182 0.92 -14.58 -0.23
N ILE A 183 1.78 -14.76 0.76
CA ILE A 183 3.03 -15.52 0.60
C ILE A 183 2.76 -16.99 0.32
N SER A 184 1.77 -17.59 0.99
CA SER A 184 1.46 -19.01 0.90
C SER A 184 0.66 -19.37 -0.34
N ILE A 185 -0.40 -18.60 -0.65
CA ILE A 185 -1.39 -18.94 -1.68
C ILE A 185 -0.98 -18.43 -3.06
N VAL A 186 -0.42 -17.22 -3.13
CA VAL A 186 -0.05 -16.59 -4.40
C VAL A 186 1.30 -17.10 -4.93
N ARG A 187 1.82 -18.17 -4.37
CA ARG A 187 3.16 -18.69 -4.63
C ARG A 187 3.34 -19.33 -6.00
N HIS A 188 2.31 -19.94 -6.59
CA HIS A 188 2.43 -20.81 -7.77
C HIS A 188 1.71 -20.33 -9.04
N ALA A 189 0.65 -19.55 -8.90
CA ALA A 189 -0.19 -19.18 -10.06
C ALA A 189 0.44 -18.12 -10.96
N GLN A 190 1.41 -17.36 -10.45
CA GLN A 190 1.95 -16.19 -11.15
C GLN A 190 3.45 -16.22 -11.43
N GLU A 191 4.18 -17.22 -10.92
CA GLU A 191 5.58 -17.41 -11.31
C GLU A 191 5.73 -17.69 -12.80
N GLN A 192 4.71 -18.33 -13.41
CA GLN A 192 4.67 -18.62 -14.84
C GLN A 192 4.25 -17.41 -15.71
N LEU A 193 3.64 -16.36 -15.10
CA LEU A 193 3.05 -15.23 -15.81
C LEU A 193 3.80 -13.92 -15.62
N SER A 194 4.83 -13.87 -14.76
CA SER A 194 5.69 -12.69 -14.68
C SER A 194 6.58 -12.65 -15.92
N PRO A 195 6.36 -11.76 -16.88
CA PRO A 195 7.34 -11.53 -17.92
C PRO A 195 8.65 -11.21 -17.20
N LYS A 196 9.77 -11.83 -17.57
CA LYS A 196 11.09 -11.32 -17.22
C LYS A 196 11.11 -9.88 -17.71
N GLY A 197 10.77 -8.94 -16.80
CA GLY A 197 10.40 -7.61 -17.20
C GLY A 197 11.61 -6.85 -17.65
N SER A 198 11.64 -6.48 -18.88
CA SER A 198 12.08 -5.17 -19.23
C SER A 198 10.95 -4.22 -18.76
N VAL A 199 10.98 -3.71 -17.55
CA VAL A 199 10.38 -2.41 -17.33
C VAL A 199 11.26 -1.49 -18.18
N GLY A 200 10.84 -1.36 -19.44
CA GLY A 200 11.45 -0.44 -20.36
C GLY A 200 11.36 0.92 -19.67
N GLY A 201 12.51 1.53 -19.41
CA GLY A 201 12.56 2.86 -18.84
C GLY A 201 11.74 3.86 -19.69
N PHE A 202 12.00 5.14 -19.55
CA PHE A 202 11.34 6.21 -20.31
C PHE A 202 11.24 5.94 -21.83
N ASP A 203 12.14 5.13 -22.38
CA ASP A 203 12.13 4.74 -23.80
C ASP A 203 10.96 3.80 -24.15
N ALA A 204 10.55 2.91 -23.24
CA ALA A 204 9.37 2.08 -23.47
C ALA A 204 8.09 2.93 -23.38
N LEU A 205 8.04 3.87 -22.44
CA LEU A 205 6.91 4.81 -22.33
C LEU A 205 6.75 5.64 -23.61
N ARG A 206 7.86 6.17 -24.15
CA ARG A 206 7.88 6.96 -25.39
C ARG A 206 7.38 6.19 -26.62
N ARG A 207 7.48 4.86 -26.62
CA ARG A 207 6.99 4.00 -27.70
C ARG A 207 5.48 3.75 -27.65
N VAL A 208 4.81 4.07 -26.53
CA VAL A 208 3.36 3.90 -26.37
C VAL A 208 2.65 5.08 -27.05
N PRO A 209 1.78 4.85 -28.05
CA PRO A 209 0.97 5.92 -28.63
C PRO A 209 0.14 6.63 -27.55
N GLY A 210 0.16 7.95 -27.52
CA GLY A 210 -0.60 8.73 -26.55
C GLY A 210 0.01 8.82 -25.13
N TRP A 211 1.28 8.47 -24.94
CA TRP A 211 1.94 8.54 -23.64
C TRP A 211 1.93 9.95 -23.02
N LYS A 212 2.05 11.01 -23.84
CA LYS A 212 2.07 12.42 -23.37
C LYS A 212 0.79 12.83 -22.64
N PRO A 213 -0.43 12.69 -23.22
CA PRO A 213 -1.66 13.04 -22.51
C PRO A 213 -1.92 12.15 -21.29
N VAL A 214 -1.57 10.86 -21.35
CA VAL A 214 -1.69 9.96 -20.19
C VAL A 214 -0.77 10.42 -19.06
N THR A 215 0.49 10.73 -19.36
CA THR A 215 1.43 11.25 -18.34
C THR A 215 0.96 12.58 -17.77
N ALA A 216 0.49 13.51 -18.60
CA ALA A 216 -0.05 14.78 -18.13
C ALA A 216 -1.24 14.59 -17.21
N MET A 217 -2.19 13.70 -17.56
CA MET A 217 -3.35 13.38 -16.74
C MET A 217 -2.94 12.79 -15.39
N TYR A 218 -1.99 11.84 -15.35
CA TYR A 218 -1.48 11.27 -14.10
C TYR A 218 -0.73 12.29 -13.25
N THR A 219 0.03 13.19 -13.88
CA THR A 219 0.71 14.27 -13.16
C THR A 219 -0.31 15.21 -12.51
N THR A 220 -1.31 15.65 -13.27
CA THR A 220 -2.41 16.50 -12.74
C THR A 220 -3.15 15.81 -11.61
N PHE A 221 -3.48 14.53 -11.77
CA PHE A 221 -4.10 13.74 -10.70
C PHE A 221 -3.23 13.69 -9.44
N GLY A 222 -1.91 13.51 -9.60
CA GLY A 222 -0.96 13.50 -8.48
C GLY A 222 -0.88 14.84 -7.73
N PHE A 223 -1.09 15.96 -8.41
CA PHE A 223 -1.15 17.29 -7.76
C PHE A 223 -2.45 17.52 -6.97
N MET A 224 -3.53 16.84 -7.34
CA MET A 224 -4.84 16.97 -6.67
C MET A 224 -5.00 16.01 -5.48
N TYR A 225 -4.08 15.06 -5.32
CA TYR A 225 -4.14 14.00 -4.33
C TYR A 225 -3.21 14.25 -3.14
#